data_67c3a0f9877e813e431dd0fa3cb58f19
#
_entry.id   67c3a0f9877e813e431dd0fa3cb58f19
#
_cell.length_a   1.000
_cell.length_b   1.000
_cell.length_c   1.000
_cell.angle_alpha   90.00
_cell.angle_beta   90.00
_cell.angle_gamma   90.00
#
_symmetry.space_group_name_H-M   'P 1'
#
loop_
_entity.id
_entity.type
_entity.pdbx_description
1 polymer ?
#
loop_
_entity_poly.entity_id
_entity_poly.type
_entity_poly.pdbx_seq_one_letter_code
_entity_poly.pdbx_strand_id
1 'polypeptide(L)'
;MSLLSRRRVLGILGASLAAPAIVRAQTSQPLKIGGMLPLSGAASIEGRQVIQGFQFVVDEWNGKGGVFGRQLQLVMEDDEANSTKGVTAVRKLIESDGVPFILGTYATAVAVAASKVAGEYKVPMLSGGSTGAAGTEQNTPGDPWFFRSWPDSNRQGDDTARAIVDKFHKKTVSIFHDNTNYGVTLSAQVTKVVESLGGKILSSDGYNAGEQDFSSALTKLRSLAPEAVYIGGWAGDGANIVRQAAEVGLHAQFVGSGSMLSEDFIKLAGPACEGFAVASLYEPSTPNPVGKAFGERFRAKTGHDANTFSALGYDSGNIAIEAMKRAGKPDGAAIQKMLISGMKDFPLVCGPAGATAAFNNKGGCDWPDFIAVIKNGTRVIA
;
A
#
# COMPACT_ATOMS: atom_id res chain seq x y z
N MET A 1 -61.17 -57.35 -64.32
CA MET A 1 -59.92 -57.72 -64.99
C MET A 1 -58.81 -56.80 -64.49
N SER A 2 -57.84 -57.43 -63.80
CA SER A 2 -56.36 -57.28 -63.99
C SER A 2 -55.79 -55.97 -63.49
N LEU A 3 -54.85 -55.92 -62.69
CA LEU A 3 -53.74 -56.62 -62.09
C LEU A 3 -52.80 -55.57 -61.51
N LEU A 4 -52.38 -55.71 -60.28
CA LEU A 4 -51.01 -55.60 -59.75
C LEU A 4 -50.19 -54.36 -60.17
N SER A 5 -49.52 -53.57 -59.32
CA SER A 5 -48.36 -54.11 -58.57
C SER A 5 -47.61 -53.07 -57.77
N ARG A 6 -47.13 -53.41 -56.59
CA ARG A 6 -45.84 -53.17 -56.00
C ARG A 6 -45.45 -51.77 -55.52
N ARG A 7 -45.47 -51.62 -54.20
CA ARG A 7 -44.36 -51.34 -53.32
C ARG A 7 -43.25 -50.44 -53.88
N ARG A 8 -43.12 -49.23 -53.31
CA ARG A 8 -41.80 -48.71 -52.92
C ARG A 8 -41.93 -47.94 -51.59
N VAL A 9 -41.47 -48.57 -50.53
CA VAL A 9 -41.11 -47.91 -49.27
C VAL A 9 -39.83 -47.14 -49.53
N LEU A 10 -39.87 -45.84 -49.43
CA LEU A 10 -38.69 -44.99 -49.34
C LEU A 10 -38.62 -44.45 -47.90
N GLY A 11 -37.71 -45.02 -47.15
CA GLY A 11 -37.37 -44.50 -45.81
C GLY A 11 -36.76 -43.12 -45.92
N ILE A 12 -37.37 -42.17 -45.25
CA ILE A 12 -36.76 -40.86 -44.99
C ILE A 12 -35.87 -41.03 -43.78
N LEU A 13 -34.55 -41.17 -43.96
CA LEU A 13 -33.54 -41.00 -42.92
C LEU A 13 -33.56 -39.53 -42.54
N GLY A 14 -34.13 -39.25 -41.34
CA GLY A 14 -34.00 -37.98 -40.69
C GLY A 14 -32.56 -37.73 -40.25
N ALA A 15 -31.79 -37.02 -41.03
CA ALA A 15 -30.51 -36.47 -40.59
C ALA A 15 -30.81 -35.33 -39.59
N SER A 16 -30.75 -35.66 -38.30
CA SER A 16 -30.71 -34.67 -37.22
C SER A 16 -29.41 -33.89 -37.35
N LEU A 17 -29.47 -32.72 -37.96
CA LEU A 17 -28.41 -31.72 -37.92
C LEU A 17 -28.28 -31.29 -36.44
N ALA A 18 -27.36 -31.89 -35.72
CA ALA A 18 -26.88 -31.38 -34.45
C ALA A 18 -26.18 -30.04 -34.75
N ALA A 19 -26.93 -28.96 -34.70
CA ALA A 19 -26.35 -27.63 -34.69
C ALA A 19 -25.45 -27.56 -33.44
N PRO A 20 -24.17 -27.16 -33.57
CA PRO A 20 -23.35 -26.93 -32.40
C PRO A 20 -24.04 -25.82 -31.61
N ALA A 21 -24.47 -26.14 -30.38
CA ALA A 21 -24.90 -25.13 -29.43
C ALA A 21 -23.69 -24.25 -29.18
N ILE A 22 -23.64 -23.11 -29.86
CA ILE A 22 -22.74 -22.03 -29.52
C ILE A 22 -23.19 -21.60 -28.11
N VAL A 23 -22.55 -22.19 -27.10
CA VAL A 23 -22.60 -21.66 -25.73
C VAL A 23 -21.99 -20.26 -25.83
N ARG A 24 -22.84 -19.27 -26.09
CA ARG A 24 -22.49 -17.89 -25.84
C ARG A 24 -22.14 -17.86 -24.38
N ALA A 25 -20.84 -17.86 -24.07
CA ALA A 25 -20.35 -17.48 -22.76
C ALA A 25 -20.97 -16.10 -22.52
N GLN A 26 -22.01 -16.06 -21.69
CA GLN A 26 -22.59 -14.84 -21.22
C GLN A 26 -21.44 -14.18 -20.47
N THR A 27 -20.79 -13.19 -21.09
CA THR A 27 -19.74 -12.40 -20.43
C THR A 27 -20.43 -11.72 -19.27
N SER A 28 -20.34 -12.35 -18.10
CA SER A 28 -20.86 -11.76 -16.88
C SER A 28 -20.17 -10.40 -16.70
N GLN A 29 -20.94 -9.37 -16.37
CA GLN A 29 -20.39 -8.02 -16.13
C GLN A 29 -19.16 -8.13 -15.21
N PRO A 30 -18.09 -7.39 -15.48
CA PRO A 30 -16.91 -7.39 -14.62
C PRO A 30 -17.28 -7.12 -13.17
N LEU A 31 -16.55 -7.72 -12.26
CA LEU A 31 -16.70 -7.45 -10.83
C LEU A 31 -15.85 -6.22 -10.50
N LYS A 32 -16.51 -5.10 -10.26
CA LYS A 32 -15.83 -3.86 -9.88
C LYS A 32 -15.25 -3.99 -8.48
N ILE A 33 -14.01 -3.54 -8.31
CA ILE A 33 -13.34 -3.34 -7.02
C ILE A 33 -12.89 -1.89 -6.94
N GLY A 34 -13.13 -1.26 -5.80
CA GLY A 34 -12.79 0.15 -5.61
C GLY A 34 -11.32 0.34 -5.27
N GLY A 35 -10.75 1.43 -5.77
CA GLY A 35 -9.45 1.93 -5.38
C GLY A 35 -9.51 3.44 -5.14
N MET A 36 -8.81 3.93 -4.13
CA MET A 36 -8.73 5.34 -3.80
C MET A 36 -7.35 5.67 -3.29
N LEU A 37 -6.64 6.55 -3.97
CA LEU A 37 -5.25 6.94 -3.68
C LEU A 37 -5.02 8.40 -4.07
N PRO A 38 -4.01 9.08 -3.49
CA PRO A 38 -3.57 10.38 -3.99
C PRO A 38 -2.81 10.19 -5.30
N LEU A 39 -3.47 10.42 -6.43
CA LEU A 39 -2.87 10.35 -7.77
C LEU A 39 -2.33 11.71 -8.22
N SER A 40 -2.71 12.78 -7.53
CA SER A 40 -2.22 14.15 -7.65
C SER A 40 -1.89 14.74 -6.27
N GLY A 41 -1.23 15.91 -6.23
CA GLY A 41 -0.82 16.57 -4.98
C GLY A 41 0.46 15.99 -4.37
N ALA A 42 0.73 16.36 -3.09
CA ALA A 42 2.01 16.11 -2.41
C ALA A 42 2.38 14.64 -2.24
N ALA A 43 1.40 13.74 -2.06
CA ALA A 43 1.61 12.29 -1.88
C ALA A 43 1.40 11.48 -3.18
N SER A 44 1.42 12.14 -4.34
CA SER A 44 1.11 11.49 -5.62
C SER A 44 2.19 10.52 -6.11
N ILE A 45 3.42 10.70 -5.67
CA ILE A 45 4.53 9.78 -6.02
C ILE A 45 4.22 8.40 -5.46
N GLU A 46 3.91 8.32 -4.17
CA GLU A 46 3.62 7.10 -3.45
C GLU A 46 2.31 6.46 -3.95
N GLY A 47 1.26 7.27 -4.12
CA GLY A 47 -0.03 6.81 -4.64
C GLY A 47 0.09 6.12 -5.99
N ARG A 48 0.86 6.70 -6.92
CA ARG A 48 1.12 6.09 -8.25
C ARG A 48 1.92 4.81 -8.18
N GLN A 49 2.75 4.60 -7.18
CA GLN A 49 3.49 3.34 -7.00
C GLN A 49 2.61 2.26 -6.37
N VAL A 50 1.73 2.61 -5.43
CA VAL A 50 0.75 1.66 -4.85
C VAL A 50 -0.23 1.14 -5.91
N ILE A 51 -0.72 2.00 -6.82
CA ILE A 51 -1.64 1.56 -7.89
C ILE A 51 -1.00 0.54 -8.82
N GLN A 52 0.32 0.56 -9.04
CA GLN A 52 1.00 -0.48 -9.82
C GLN A 52 0.80 -1.87 -9.21
N GLY A 53 0.85 -1.97 -7.88
CA GLY A 53 0.56 -3.21 -7.16
C GLY A 53 -0.89 -3.64 -7.30
N PHE A 54 -1.85 -2.70 -7.18
CA PHE A 54 -3.27 -3.00 -7.40
C PHE A 54 -3.53 -3.53 -8.80
N GLN A 55 -2.98 -2.88 -9.83
CA GLN A 55 -3.16 -3.31 -11.21
C GLN A 55 -2.50 -4.67 -11.45
N PHE A 56 -1.30 -4.87 -10.92
CA PHE A 56 -0.59 -6.13 -11.09
C PHE A 56 -1.36 -7.31 -10.50
N VAL A 57 -1.91 -7.19 -9.29
CA VAL A 57 -2.69 -8.26 -8.67
C VAL A 57 -4.02 -8.51 -9.41
N VAL A 58 -4.70 -7.47 -9.87
CA VAL A 58 -5.92 -7.61 -10.68
C VAL A 58 -5.63 -8.37 -11.98
N ASP A 59 -4.53 -8.04 -12.64
CA ASP A 59 -4.12 -8.72 -13.87
C ASP A 59 -3.77 -10.21 -13.61
N GLU A 60 -3.08 -10.52 -12.50
CA GLU A 60 -2.79 -11.92 -12.12
C GLU A 60 -4.07 -12.74 -11.86
N TRP A 61 -5.04 -12.15 -11.14
CA TRP A 61 -6.33 -12.82 -10.92
C TRP A 61 -7.12 -13.00 -12.21
N ASN A 62 -7.14 -11.97 -13.06
CA ASN A 62 -7.80 -12.03 -14.37
C ASN A 62 -7.17 -13.07 -15.30
N GLY A 63 -5.84 -13.19 -15.28
CA GLY A 63 -5.13 -14.24 -15.99
C GLY A 63 -5.47 -15.66 -15.54
N LYS A 64 -5.97 -15.82 -14.31
CA LYS A 64 -6.47 -17.09 -13.74
C LYS A 64 -7.99 -17.29 -13.93
N GLY A 65 -8.67 -16.41 -14.67
CA GLY A 65 -10.11 -16.47 -14.93
C GLY A 65 -10.96 -15.58 -14.02
N GLY A 66 -10.35 -14.71 -13.23
CA GLY A 66 -11.03 -13.79 -12.33
C GLY A 66 -11.55 -14.44 -11.05
N VAL A 67 -12.65 -13.89 -10.51
CA VAL A 67 -13.30 -14.40 -9.30
C VAL A 67 -14.78 -14.67 -9.62
N PHE A 68 -15.31 -15.81 -9.16
CA PHE A 68 -16.67 -16.27 -9.47
C PHE A 68 -16.99 -16.32 -10.98
N GLY A 69 -15.98 -16.63 -11.82
CA GLY A 69 -16.12 -16.63 -13.28
C GLY A 69 -16.27 -15.25 -13.92
N ARG A 70 -15.96 -14.18 -13.18
CA ARG A 70 -16.02 -12.78 -13.62
C ARG A 70 -14.64 -12.16 -13.60
N GLN A 71 -14.32 -11.39 -14.63
CA GLN A 71 -13.11 -10.56 -14.65
C GLN A 71 -13.23 -9.45 -13.59
N LEU A 72 -12.14 -9.09 -12.97
CA LEU A 72 -12.05 -7.97 -12.04
C LEU A 72 -11.81 -6.67 -12.82
N GLN A 73 -12.47 -5.59 -12.41
CA GLN A 73 -12.26 -4.25 -12.93
C GLN A 73 -11.93 -3.31 -11.77
N LEU A 74 -10.73 -2.76 -11.76
CA LEU A 74 -10.32 -1.74 -10.80
C LEU A 74 -10.92 -0.39 -11.20
N VAL A 75 -11.71 0.21 -10.31
CA VAL A 75 -12.27 1.56 -10.44
C VAL A 75 -11.53 2.47 -9.50
N MET A 76 -10.78 3.44 -10.04
CA MET A 76 -9.90 4.32 -9.27
C MET A 76 -10.49 5.72 -9.11
N GLU A 77 -10.35 6.26 -7.90
CA GLU A 77 -10.62 7.65 -7.55
C GLU A 77 -9.36 8.33 -7.00
N ASP A 78 -9.19 9.61 -7.31
CA ASP A 78 -8.11 10.44 -6.77
C ASP A 78 -8.60 11.19 -5.52
N ASP A 79 -8.00 10.89 -4.37
CA ASP A 79 -8.33 11.58 -3.11
C ASP A 79 -7.45 12.82 -2.85
N GLU A 80 -6.41 13.05 -3.66
CA GLU A 80 -5.46 14.16 -3.55
C GLU A 80 -4.87 14.33 -2.13
N ALA A 81 -4.83 13.28 -1.31
CA ALA A 81 -4.52 13.33 0.13
C ALA A 81 -5.45 14.30 0.92
N ASN A 82 -6.66 14.54 0.42
CA ASN A 82 -7.66 15.45 0.96
C ASN A 82 -8.87 14.68 1.53
N SER A 83 -9.17 14.87 2.81
CA SER A 83 -10.23 14.12 3.50
C SER A 83 -11.62 14.33 2.89
N THR A 84 -11.95 15.54 2.43
CA THR A 84 -13.26 15.82 1.80
C THR A 84 -13.38 15.10 0.47
N LYS A 85 -12.33 15.12 -0.36
CA LYS A 85 -12.28 14.37 -1.63
C LYS A 85 -12.36 12.88 -1.40
N GLY A 86 -11.63 12.35 -0.40
CA GLY A 86 -11.69 10.94 -0.03
C GLY A 86 -13.08 10.48 0.39
N VAL A 87 -13.80 11.25 1.19
CA VAL A 87 -15.21 10.97 1.54
C VAL A 87 -16.11 10.95 0.30
N THR A 88 -15.93 11.91 -0.62
CA THR A 88 -16.68 11.95 -1.88
C THR A 88 -16.39 10.74 -2.75
N ALA A 89 -15.12 10.37 -2.87
CA ALA A 89 -14.66 9.20 -3.62
C ALA A 89 -15.26 7.89 -3.09
N VAL A 90 -15.25 7.69 -1.75
CA VAL A 90 -15.85 6.52 -1.12
C VAL A 90 -17.35 6.41 -1.44
N ARG A 91 -18.11 7.52 -1.31
CA ARG A 91 -19.53 7.52 -1.67
C ARG A 91 -19.76 7.13 -3.12
N LYS A 92 -18.99 7.70 -4.05
CA LYS A 92 -19.09 7.38 -5.48
C LYS A 92 -18.81 5.91 -5.74
N LEU A 93 -17.72 5.37 -5.21
CA LEU A 93 -17.35 3.96 -5.36
C LEU A 93 -18.44 3.02 -4.84
N ILE A 94 -19.12 3.37 -3.73
CA ILE A 94 -20.15 2.53 -3.12
C ILE A 94 -21.49 2.74 -3.81
N GLU A 95 -21.98 3.98 -3.90
CA GLU A 95 -23.36 4.29 -4.34
C GLU A 95 -23.51 4.19 -5.86
N SER A 96 -22.49 4.58 -6.63
CA SER A 96 -22.56 4.59 -8.09
C SER A 96 -21.93 3.35 -8.72
N ASP A 97 -20.79 2.87 -8.17
CA ASP A 97 -20.06 1.75 -8.76
C ASP A 97 -20.39 0.40 -8.13
N GLY A 98 -20.95 0.39 -6.90
CA GLY A 98 -21.39 -0.82 -6.20
C GLY A 98 -20.25 -1.74 -5.81
N VAL A 99 -19.09 -1.19 -5.43
CA VAL A 99 -17.90 -1.99 -5.09
C VAL A 99 -18.09 -2.70 -3.75
N PRO A 100 -17.68 -3.98 -3.62
CA PRO A 100 -17.82 -4.75 -2.38
C PRO A 100 -16.72 -4.47 -1.35
N PHE A 101 -15.63 -3.85 -1.76
CA PHE A 101 -14.54 -3.35 -0.91
C PHE A 101 -13.77 -2.24 -1.61
N ILE A 102 -12.98 -1.49 -0.85
CA ILE A 102 -12.14 -0.39 -1.35
C ILE A 102 -10.68 -0.62 -0.95
N LEU A 103 -9.77 -0.58 -1.93
CA LEU A 103 -8.32 -0.56 -1.74
C LEU A 103 -7.85 0.88 -1.56
N GLY A 104 -7.13 1.14 -0.52
CA GLY A 104 -6.62 2.49 -0.21
C GLY A 104 -7.12 2.99 1.16
N THR A 105 -6.86 4.19 1.52
CA THR A 105 -6.08 5.24 0.87
C THR A 105 -4.62 5.23 1.35
N TYR A 106 -3.80 6.21 0.89
CA TYR A 106 -2.43 6.35 1.36
C TYR A 106 -2.33 7.33 2.56
N ALA A 107 -2.99 8.47 2.49
CA ALA A 107 -2.91 9.50 3.54
C ALA A 107 -3.76 9.18 4.77
N THR A 108 -3.16 9.25 5.97
CA THR A 108 -3.83 8.93 7.25
C THR A 108 -5.09 9.74 7.51
N ALA A 109 -5.06 11.05 7.26
CA ALA A 109 -6.22 11.92 7.47
C ALA A 109 -7.41 11.52 6.58
N VAL A 110 -7.14 11.09 5.36
CA VAL A 110 -8.14 10.56 4.43
C VAL A 110 -8.66 9.22 4.93
N ALA A 111 -7.78 8.30 5.37
CA ALA A 111 -8.16 7.01 5.92
C ALA A 111 -9.13 7.16 7.10
N VAL A 112 -8.84 8.08 8.03
CA VAL A 112 -9.69 8.37 9.19
C VAL A 112 -11.09 8.86 8.77
N ALA A 113 -11.18 9.77 7.81
CA ALA A 113 -12.46 10.33 7.39
C ALA A 113 -13.27 9.36 6.51
N ALA A 114 -12.61 8.77 5.51
CA ALA A 114 -13.23 7.94 4.49
C ALA A 114 -13.71 6.58 5.04
N SER A 115 -12.93 5.96 5.93
CA SER A 115 -13.29 4.65 6.50
C SER A 115 -14.52 4.68 7.40
N LYS A 116 -14.82 5.81 8.04
CA LYS A 116 -16.10 5.98 8.78
C LYS A 116 -17.28 5.83 7.84
N VAL A 117 -17.24 6.52 6.72
CA VAL A 117 -18.30 6.45 5.71
C VAL A 117 -18.40 5.04 5.14
N ALA A 118 -17.30 4.43 4.74
CA ALA A 118 -17.28 3.05 4.23
C ALA A 118 -17.88 2.06 5.26
N GLY A 119 -17.56 2.22 6.55
CA GLY A 119 -18.12 1.42 7.64
C GLY A 119 -19.63 1.57 7.80
N GLU A 120 -20.19 2.79 7.64
CA GLU A 120 -21.63 3.04 7.62
C GLU A 120 -22.33 2.23 6.52
N TYR A 121 -21.71 2.13 5.35
CA TYR A 121 -22.21 1.33 4.22
C TYR A 121 -21.85 -0.17 4.30
N LYS A 122 -21.17 -0.61 5.35
CA LYS A 122 -20.70 -2.00 5.50
C LYS A 122 -19.78 -2.45 4.35
N VAL A 123 -18.93 -1.56 3.86
CA VAL A 123 -17.91 -1.82 2.84
C VAL A 123 -16.53 -1.71 3.49
N PRO A 124 -15.76 -2.80 3.59
CA PRO A 124 -14.44 -2.75 4.20
C PRO A 124 -13.44 -2.00 3.32
N MET A 125 -12.56 -1.23 3.94
CA MET A 125 -11.41 -0.60 3.31
C MET A 125 -10.13 -1.31 3.75
N LEU A 126 -9.23 -1.59 2.82
CA LEU A 126 -7.92 -2.17 3.10
C LEU A 126 -6.82 -1.29 2.50
N SER A 127 -6.00 -0.71 3.37
CA SER A 127 -4.89 0.14 2.97
C SER A 127 -3.55 -0.60 3.02
N GLY A 128 -2.77 -0.47 1.94
CA GLY A 128 -1.35 -0.83 1.89
C GLY A 128 -0.43 0.37 2.14
N GLY A 129 -0.95 1.55 2.49
CA GLY A 129 -0.12 2.76 2.56
C GLY A 129 -0.34 3.67 3.77
N SER A 130 -1.56 3.72 4.31
CA SER A 130 -1.85 4.56 5.47
C SER A 130 -1.31 3.94 6.75
N THR A 131 -0.31 4.56 7.35
CA THR A 131 0.40 4.03 8.53
C THR A 131 0.01 4.70 9.84
N GLY A 132 -0.64 5.86 9.82
CA GLY A 132 -1.05 6.53 11.06
C GLY A 132 -1.96 5.65 11.91
N ALA A 133 -1.60 5.47 13.19
CA ALA A 133 -2.33 4.64 14.14
C ALA A 133 -3.83 4.99 14.22
N ALA A 134 -4.16 6.27 14.12
CA ALA A 134 -5.54 6.77 14.15
C ALA A 134 -6.48 6.09 13.15
N GLY A 135 -5.97 5.60 12.01
CA GLY A 135 -6.76 4.89 11.01
C GLY A 135 -7.42 3.63 11.57
N THR A 136 -6.68 2.81 12.30
CA THR A 136 -7.19 1.58 12.93
C THR A 136 -7.66 1.77 14.38
N GLU A 137 -7.13 2.75 15.11
CA GLU A 137 -7.54 3.03 16.49
C GLU A 137 -9.01 3.46 16.60
N GLN A 138 -9.57 4.11 15.59
CA GLN A 138 -10.97 4.49 15.54
C GLN A 138 -11.93 3.31 15.33
N ASN A 139 -11.45 2.16 14.88
CA ASN A 139 -12.28 0.98 14.72
C ASN A 139 -12.81 0.47 16.07
N THR A 140 -14.03 -0.03 16.06
CA THR A 140 -14.57 -0.80 17.17
C THR A 140 -13.81 -2.12 17.29
N PRO A 141 -13.26 -2.46 18.46
CA PRO A 141 -12.57 -3.74 18.64
C PRO A 141 -13.49 -4.92 18.31
N GLY A 142 -13.01 -5.81 17.45
CA GLY A 142 -13.79 -6.98 16.96
C GLY A 142 -14.76 -6.70 15.80
N ASP A 143 -14.94 -5.42 15.43
CA ASP A 143 -15.77 -5.01 14.26
C ASP A 143 -15.07 -3.92 13.43
N PRO A 144 -13.83 -4.15 12.95
CA PRO A 144 -13.12 -3.18 12.14
C PRO A 144 -13.68 -3.12 10.71
N TRP A 145 -13.77 -1.90 10.17
CA TRP A 145 -14.14 -1.64 8.77
C TRP A 145 -12.98 -1.03 7.97
N PHE A 146 -11.91 -0.60 8.65
CA PHE A 146 -10.64 -0.22 8.08
C PHE A 146 -9.56 -1.22 8.48
N PHE A 147 -8.86 -1.74 7.48
CA PHE A 147 -7.76 -2.68 7.65
C PHE A 147 -6.49 -2.10 7.07
N ARG A 148 -5.34 -2.49 7.63
CA ARG A 148 -4.04 -2.02 7.20
C ARG A 148 -3.05 -3.18 7.14
N SER A 149 -2.42 -3.36 5.98
CA SER A 149 -1.39 -4.38 5.75
C SER A 149 0.05 -3.88 5.99
N TRP A 150 0.22 -2.66 6.45
CA TRP A 150 1.50 -2.09 6.90
C TRP A 150 1.46 -1.83 8.42
N PRO A 151 2.55 -2.05 9.17
CA PRO A 151 2.65 -1.65 10.57
C PRO A 151 2.33 -0.18 10.77
N ASP A 152 1.80 0.18 11.93
CA ASP A 152 1.45 1.56 12.19
C ASP A 152 2.67 2.45 12.47
N SER A 153 2.41 3.75 12.55
CA SER A 153 3.43 4.75 12.81
C SER A 153 4.14 4.55 14.16
N ASN A 154 3.50 3.90 15.14
CA ASN A 154 4.16 3.58 16.39
C ASN A 154 5.26 2.55 16.14
N ARG A 155 4.94 1.44 15.45
CA ARG A 155 5.92 0.41 15.11
C ARG A 155 7.03 0.95 14.22
N GLN A 156 6.70 1.69 13.19
CA GLN A 156 7.69 2.31 12.31
C GLN A 156 8.60 3.27 13.06
N GLY A 157 8.04 4.08 13.97
CA GLY A 157 8.79 4.98 14.82
C GLY A 157 9.74 4.22 15.76
N ASP A 158 9.29 3.11 16.33
CA ASP A 158 10.12 2.24 17.18
C ASP A 158 11.30 1.67 16.41
N ASP A 159 11.06 1.06 15.25
CA ASP A 159 12.11 0.43 14.45
C ASP A 159 13.09 1.49 13.90
N THR A 160 12.59 2.67 13.51
CA THR A 160 13.41 3.82 13.08
C THR A 160 14.29 4.35 14.20
N ALA A 161 13.72 4.58 15.39
CA ALA A 161 14.48 5.09 16.55
C ALA A 161 15.55 4.12 17.00
N ARG A 162 15.24 2.81 17.05
CA ARG A 162 16.23 1.76 17.31
C ARG A 162 17.33 1.73 16.25
N ALA A 163 17.00 1.94 14.99
CA ALA A 163 18.01 2.05 13.95
C ALA A 163 18.95 3.23 14.20
N ILE A 164 18.42 4.39 14.58
CA ILE A 164 19.24 5.58 14.89
C ILE A 164 20.18 5.30 16.06
N VAL A 165 19.63 4.81 17.19
CA VAL A 165 20.40 4.70 18.46
C VAL A 165 21.24 3.44 18.50
N ASP A 166 20.65 2.27 18.20
CA ASP A 166 21.32 0.99 18.43
C ASP A 166 22.17 0.56 17.22
N LYS A 167 21.68 0.80 15.97
CA LYS A 167 22.38 0.35 14.75
C LYS A 167 23.39 1.37 14.25
N PHE A 168 23.01 2.65 14.16
CA PHE A 168 23.89 3.72 13.69
C PHE A 168 24.67 4.40 14.84
N HIS A 169 24.40 4.03 16.08
CA HIS A 169 25.06 4.55 17.28
C HIS A 169 25.02 6.08 17.41
N LYS A 170 23.89 6.69 17.01
CA LYS A 170 23.67 8.12 17.06
C LYS A 170 22.83 8.48 18.29
N LYS A 171 23.32 9.41 19.11
CA LYS A 171 22.67 9.78 20.38
C LYS A 171 22.05 11.16 20.37
N THR A 172 22.53 12.07 19.50
CA THR A 172 21.94 13.41 19.38
C THR A 172 21.19 13.51 18.06
N VAL A 173 19.87 13.76 18.14
CA VAL A 173 18.95 13.70 17.00
C VAL A 173 18.19 15.01 16.87
N SER A 174 18.10 15.54 15.68
CA SER A 174 17.14 16.59 15.32
C SER A 174 16.03 15.97 14.48
N ILE A 175 14.81 16.43 14.69
CA ILE A 175 13.62 15.98 13.97
C ILE A 175 13.12 17.13 13.10
N PHE A 176 12.85 16.81 11.83
CA PHE A 176 12.28 17.73 10.86
C PHE A 176 11.10 17.05 10.16
N HIS A 177 9.88 17.56 10.35
CA HIS A 177 8.69 16.84 9.90
C HIS A 177 7.66 17.75 9.25
N ASP A 178 6.85 17.19 8.36
CA ASP A 178 5.68 17.91 7.87
C ASP A 178 4.60 18.06 8.96
N ASN A 179 3.73 19.06 8.79
CA ASN A 179 2.64 19.37 9.73
C ASN A 179 1.37 18.53 9.46
N THR A 180 1.47 17.45 8.67
CA THR A 180 0.37 16.52 8.49
C THR A 180 0.23 15.57 9.68
N ASN A 181 -0.93 14.94 9.81
CA ASN A 181 -1.13 13.93 10.85
C ASN A 181 -0.10 12.79 10.78
N TYR A 182 0.36 12.42 9.58
CA TYR A 182 1.41 11.43 9.38
C TYR A 182 2.75 11.86 9.96
N GLY A 183 3.27 13.01 9.52
CA GLY A 183 4.57 13.52 9.96
C GLY A 183 4.62 13.76 11.48
N VAL A 184 3.59 14.41 12.02
CA VAL A 184 3.50 14.71 13.47
C VAL A 184 3.46 13.43 14.30
N THR A 185 2.59 12.46 13.97
CA THR A 185 2.44 11.23 14.78
C THR A 185 3.69 10.38 14.76
N LEU A 186 4.29 10.19 13.58
CA LEU A 186 5.49 9.37 13.44
C LEU A 186 6.69 10.00 14.14
N SER A 187 6.87 11.31 14.01
CA SER A 187 7.94 12.06 14.68
C SER A 187 7.82 12.06 16.19
N ALA A 188 6.60 12.14 16.72
CA ALA A 188 6.36 12.02 18.16
C ALA A 188 6.78 10.65 18.69
N GLN A 189 6.51 9.56 17.95
CA GLN A 189 6.93 8.22 18.36
C GLN A 189 8.46 8.06 18.28
N VAL A 190 9.09 8.54 17.20
CA VAL A 190 10.57 8.54 17.09
C VAL A 190 11.19 9.28 18.27
N THR A 191 10.69 10.48 18.59
CA THR A 191 11.14 11.26 19.77
C THR A 191 11.10 10.42 21.04
N LYS A 192 9.91 9.89 21.36
CA LYS A 192 9.68 9.10 22.57
C LYS A 192 10.63 7.91 22.71
N VAL A 193 10.87 7.20 21.61
CA VAL A 193 11.71 5.99 21.63
C VAL A 193 13.19 6.35 21.66
N VAL A 194 13.65 7.36 20.90
CA VAL A 194 15.03 7.86 20.99
C VAL A 194 15.37 8.24 22.44
N GLU A 195 14.50 9.00 23.13
CA GLU A 195 14.71 9.40 24.51
C GLU A 195 14.72 8.19 25.47
N SER A 196 13.82 7.21 25.27
CA SER A 196 13.77 5.98 26.07
C SER A 196 15.03 5.11 25.92
N LEU A 197 15.73 5.22 24.80
CA LEU A 197 17.00 4.53 24.53
C LEU A 197 18.23 5.35 24.97
N GLY A 198 18.01 6.46 25.68
CA GLY A 198 19.07 7.33 26.18
C GLY A 198 19.65 8.29 25.14
N GLY A 199 18.99 8.47 24.00
CA GLY A 199 19.30 9.52 23.05
C GLY A 199 18.73 10.87 23.49
N LYS A 200 19.17 11.95 22.83
CA LYS A 200 18.75 13.31 23.10
C LYS A 200 18.19 13.97 21.86
N ILE A 201 16.98 14.50 21.94
CA ILE A 201 16.41 15.36 20.88
C ILE A 201 16.93 16.78 21.05
N LEU A 202 17.62 17.30 20.02
CA LEU A 202 18.15 18.65 20.00
C LEU A 202 17.12 19.66 19.50
N SER A 203 16.28 19.27 18.54
CA SER A 203 15.15 20.07 18.05
C SER A 203 14.10 19.17 17.41
N SER A 204 12.86 19.67 17.36
CA SER A 204 11.77 19.10 16.57
C SER A 204 11.05 20.25 15.90
N ASP A 205 11.26 20.40 14.60
CA ASP A 205 10.78 21.54 13.81
C ASP A 205 9.82 21.03 12.71
N GLY A 206 8.66 21.69 12.58
CA GLY A 206 7.66 21.35 11.58
C GLY A 206 7.76 22.24 10.33
N TYR A 207 7.39 21.70 9.16
CA TYR A 207 7.27 22.42 7.89
C TYR A 207 5.93 22.11 7.20
N ASN A 208 5.55 22.91 6.21
CA ASN A 208 4.34 22.64 5.44
C ASN A 208 4.64 21.69 4.28
N ALA A 209 3.82 20.64 4.12
CA ALA A 209 3.97 19.70 3.01
C ALA A 209 3.95 20.43 1.66
N GLY A 210 4.92 20.13 0.80
CA GLY A 210 5.10 20.77 -0.50
C GLY A 210 5.95 22.06 -0.44
N GLU A 211 6.53 22.41 0.70
CA GLU A 211 7.49 23.52 0.83
C GLU A 211 8.71 23.28 -0.05
N GLN A 212 9.23 24.37 -0.65
CA GLN A 212 10.31 24.28 -1.63
C GLN A 212 11.67 24.77 -1.07
N ASP A 213 11.68 25.64 -0.08
CA ASP A 213 12.89 26.22 0.49
C ASP A 213 13.01 25.91 1.99
N PHE A 214 13.98 25.10 2.30
CA PHE A 214 14.32 24.66 3.66
C PHE A 214 15.63 25.25 4.18
N SER A 215 16.29 26.13 3.42
CA SER A 215 17.65 26.63 3.68
C SER A 215 17.81 27.25 5.07
N SER A 216 16.85 28.04 5.52
CA SER A 216 16.86 28.67 6.84
C SER A 216 16.78 27.65 7.97
N ALA A 217 15.84 26.71 7.89
CA ALA A 217 15.67 25.64 8.88
C ALA A 217 16.90 24.71 8.92
N LEU A 218 17.45 24.33 7.77
CA LEU A 218 18.63 23.50 7.68
C LEU A 218 19.90 24.18 8.19
N THR A 219 20.03 25.49 7.99
CA THR A 219 21.12 26.28 8.60
C THR A 219 21.03 26.28 10.12
N LYS A 220 19.82 26.40 10.68
CA LYS A 220 19.57 26.24 12.13
C LYS A 220 19.96 24.83 12.59
N LEU A 221 19.50 23.78 11.91
CA LEU A 221 19.83 22.40 12.24
C LEU A 221 21.36 22.17 12.21
N ARG A 222 22.06 22.71 11.19
CA ARG A 222 23.53 22.61 11.12
C ARG A 222 24.21 23.21 12.36
N SER A 223 23.71 24.33 12.87
CA SER A 223 24.31 24.96 14.07
C SER A 223 24.15 24.13 15.34
N LEU A 224 23.16 23.22 15.40
CA LEU A 224 22.96 22.26 16.48
C LEU A 224 23.90 21.07 16.41
N ALA A 225 24.53 20.84 15.26
CA ALA A 225 25.44 19.70 14.97
C ALA A 225 24.86 18.35 15.40
N PRO A 226 23.65 17.94 14.96
CA PRO A 226 23.09 16.64 15.32
C PRO A 226 23.88 15.49 14.68
N GLU A 227 24.01 14.38 15.40
CA GLU A 227 24.60 13.15 14.83
C GLU A 227 23.65 12.48 13.84
N ALA A 228 22.33 12.64 14.04
CA ALA A 228 21.31 12.19 13.08
C ALA A 228 20.23 13.23 12.88
N VAL A 229 19.64 13.26 11.68
CA VAL A 229 18.42 14.01 11.35
C VAL A 229 17.37 13.03 10.91
N TYR A 230 16.24 12.99 11.62
CA TYR A 230 15.06 12.27 11.18
C TYR A 230 14.16 13.20 10.35
N ILE A 231 13.73 12.73 9.18
CA ILE A 231 12.82 13.45 8.28
C ILE A 231 11.48 12.72 8.23
N GLY A 232 10.43 13.31 8.81
CA GLY A 232 9.07 12.79 8.83
C GLY A 232 8.18 13.50 7.81
N GLY A 233 8.02 12.95 6.59
CA GLY A 233 7.23 13.61 5.54
C GLY A 233 7.20 12.83 4.23
N TRP A 234 6.86 13.50 3.13
CA TRP A 234 6.71 12.92 1.81
C TRP A 234 8.03 12.85 1.04
N ALA A 235 8.07 11.98 0.03
CA ALA A 235 9.28 11.73 -0.76
C ALA A 235 9.83 13.00 -1.45
N GLY A 236 8.96 13.83 -2.01
CA GLY A 236 9.36 15.07 -2.70
C GLY A 236 10.02 16.06 -1.75
N ASP A 237 9.40 16.28 -0.58
CA ASP A 237 9.94 17.18 0.46
C ASP A 237 11.26 16.64 1.00
N GLY A 238 11.31 15.34 1.33
CA GLY A 238 12.53 14.68 1.81
C GLY A 238 13.70 14.80 0.84
N ALA A 239 13.46 14.64 -0.46
CA ALA A 239 14.48 14.82 -1.49
C ALA A 239 15.02 16.26 -1.54
N ASN A 240 14.13 17.28 -1.45
CA ASN A 240 14.54 18.67 -1.38
C ASN A 240 15.35 18.96 -0.11
N ILE A 241 14.92 18.43 1.04
CA ILE A 241 15.59 18.59 2.33
C ILE A 241 17.01 18.04 2.27
N VAL A 242 17.23 16.81 1.80
CA VAL A 242 18.59 16.23 1.78
C VAL A 242 19.51 16.95 0.79
N ARG A 243 19.00 17.41 -0.37
CA ARG A 243 19.77 18.23 -1.30
C ARG A 243 20.22 19.55 -0.67
N GLN A 244 19.26 20.29 -0.12
CA GLN A 244 19.55 21.59 0.51
C GLN A 244 20.41 21.43 1.78
N ALA A 245 20.27 20.30 2.50
CA ALA A 245 21.16 19.96 3.61
C ALA A 245 22.62 19.83 3.16
N ALA A 246 22.87 19.18 2.02
CA ALA A 246 24.21 19.10 1.44
C ALA A 246 24.73 20.47 1.00
N GLU A 247 23.88 21.33 0.41
CA GLU A 247 24.24 22.69 -0.02
C GLU A 247 24.62 23.59 1.16
N VAL A 248 23.93 23.49 2.29
CA VAL A 248 24.29 24.25 3.50
C VAL A 248 25.39 23.59 4.33
N GLY A 249 25.90 22.42 3.94
CA GLY A 249 26.96 21.70 4.66
C GLY A 249 26.50 21.08 5.97
N LEU A 250 25.25 20.60 6.06
CA LEU A 250 24.74 19.84 7.20
C LEU A 250 25.13 18.35 7.01
N HIS A 251 26.06 17.90 7.85
CA HIS A 251 26.52 16.50 7.86
C HIS A 251 25.94 15.77 9.06
N ALA A 252 25.09 14.76 8.78
CA ALA A 252 24.45 13.90 9.78
C ALA A 252 24.09 12.56 9.16
N GLN A 253 23.76 11.55 9.99
CA GLN A 253 23.02 10.38 9.52
C GLN A 253 21.57 10.78 9.23
N PHE A 254 21.19 10.85 7.97
CA PHE A 254 19.80 11.07 7.62
C PHE A 254 19.00 9.77 7.69
N VAL A 255 17.84 9.83 8.34
CA VAL A 255 16.87 8.74 8.44
C VAL A 255 15.49 9.29 8.13
N GLY A 256 14.73 8.63 7.30
CA GLY A 256 13.44 9.13 6.86
C GLY A 256 12.27 8.23 7.16
N SER A 257 11.08 8.80 6.99
CA SER A 257 9.82 8.07 7.00
C SER A 257 9.69 7.15 5.79
N GLY A 258 8.77 6.17 5.86
CA GLY A 258 8.53 5.19 4.81
C GLY A 258 8.22 5.76 3.42
N SER A 259 7.70 6.98 3.32
CA SER A 259 7.49 7.68 2.04
C SER A 259 8.78 7.81 1.20
N MET A 260 9.93 7.89 1.83
CA MET A 260 11.24 8.03 1.17
C MET A 260 11.81 6.70 0.64
N LEU A 261 11.01 5.63 0.67
CA LEU A 261 11.31 4.36 0.00
C LEU A 261 11.10 4.41 -1.52
N SER A 262 10.55 5.50 -2.06
CA SER A 262 10.29 5.61 -3.49
C SER A 262 11.58 5.72 -4.30
N GLU A 263 11.57 5.18 -5.53
CA GLU A 263 12.67 5.40 -6.47
C GLU A 263 12.77 6.87 -6.89
N ASP A 264 11.64 7.57 -6.91
CA ASP A 264 11.60 9.00 -7.22
C ASP A 264 12.33 9.83 -6.15
N PHE A 265 12.28 9.43 -4.86
CA PHE A 265 13.11 10.04 -3.83
C PHE A 265 14.59 9.97 -4.20
N ILE A 266 15.08 8.78 -4.59
CA ILE A 266 16.49 8.59 -4.99
C ILE A 266 16.84 9.45 -6.21
N LYS A 267 15.97 9.46 -7.23
CA LYS A 267 16.16 10.25 -8.45
C LYS A 267 16.19 11.75 -8.18
N LEU A 268 15.29 12.24 -7.33
CA LEU A 268 15.16 13.66 -6.99
C LEU A 268 16.26 14.15 -6.05
N ALA A 269 16.67 13.32 -5.09
CA ALA A 269 17.73 13.64 -4.13
C ALA A 269 19.13 13.51 -4.75
N GLY A 270 19.29 12.62 -5.76
CA GLY A 270 20.57 12.35 -6.40
C GLY A 270 21.63 11.87 -5.41
N PRO A 271 22.89 12.29 -5.56
CA PRO A 271 23.98 11.87 -4.66
C PRO A 271 23.77 12.29 -3.19
N ALA A 272 22.92 13.26 -2.92
CA ALA A 272 22.69 13.75 -1.55
C ALA A 272 21.98 12.72 -0.64
N CYS A 273 21.34 11.69 -1.21
CA CYS A 273 20.72 10.63 -0.42
C CYS A 273 21.66 9.42 -0.15
N GLU A 274 22.91 9.48 -0.50
CA GLU A 274 23.87 8.40 -0.18
C GLU A 274 23.97 8.20 1.33
N GLY A 275 23.83 6.97 1.81
CA GLY A 275 23.78 6.64 3.23
C GLY A 275 22.44 6.93 3.93
N PHE A 276 21.44 7.49 3.23
CA PHE A 276 20.11 7.70 3.78
C PHE A 276 19.47 6.37 4.19
N ALA A 277 18.90 6.32 5.38
CA ALA A 277 18.28 5.12 5.92
C ALA A 277 16.76 5.27 6.06
N VAL A 278 16.02 4.16 5.93
CA VAL A 278 14.57 4.16 6.05
C VAL A 278 14.05 2.78 6.46
N ALA A 279 12.99 2.75 7.26
CA ALA A 279 12.27 1.53 7.60
C ALA A 279 11.47 1.02 6.39
N SER A 280 11.59 -0.26 6.05
CA SER A 280 10.99 -0.88 4.86
C SER A 280 10.42 -2.27 5.16
N LEU A 281 9.34 -2.65 4.48
CA LEU A 281 8.78 -4.00 4.54
C LEU A 281 9.11 -4.85 3.32
N TYR A 282 9.60 -4.25 2.25
CA TYR A 282 9.97 -4.96 1.03
C TYR A 282 11.14 -4.28 0.33
N GLU A 283 12.12 -5.08 -0.03
CA GLU A 283 13.19 -4.73 -0.97
C GLU A 283 13.38 -5.89 -1.96
N PRO A 284 13.91 -5.66 -3.16
CA PRO A 284 14.16 -6.74 -4.12
C PRO A 284 15.06 -7.87 -3.56
N SER A 285 15.93 -7.54 -2.60
CA SER A 285 16.80 -8.48 -1.88
C SER A 285 16.16 -9.12 -0.64
N THR A 286 14.83 -9.02 -0.48
CA THR A 286 14.11 -9.54 0.70
C THR A 286 14.42 -11.01 0.99
N PRO A 287 14.61 -11.40 2.26
CA PRO A 287 14.74 -12.81 2.64
C PRO A 287 13.39 -13.58 2.58
N ASN A 288 12.26 -12.88 2.43
CA ASN A 288 10.94 -13.49 2.32
C ASN A 288 10.80 -14.21 0.95
N PRO A 289 10.64 -15.54 0.90
CA PRO A 289 10.58 -16.27 -0.38
C PRO A 289 9.35 -15.89 -1.20
N VAL A 290 8.23 -15.54 -0.55
CA VAL A 290 7.00 -15.08 -1.24
C VAL A 290 7.24 -13.71 -1.87
N GLY A 291 7.91 -12.82 -1.14
CA GLY A 291 8.31 -11.50 -1.64
C GLY A 291 9.30 -11.60 -2.81
N LYS A 292 10.28 -12.49 -2.71
CA LYS A 292 11.24 -12.72 -3.81
C LYS A 292 10.54 -13.20 -5.08
N ALA A 293 9.69 -14.22 -4.97
CA ALA A 293 8.91 -14.73 -6.11
C ALA A 293 7.96 -13.67 -6.71
N PHE A 294 7.39 -12.80 -5.90
CA PHE A 294 6.62 -11.65 -6.37
C PHE A 294 7.50 -10.70 -7.18
N GLY A 295 8.67 -10.31 -6.66
CA GLY A 295 9.59 -9.40 -7.34
C GLY A 295 10.01 -9.91 -8.72
N GLU A 296 10.30 -11.20 -8.84
CA GLU A 296 10.64 -11.86 -10.11
C GLU A 296 9.49 -11.74 -11.13
N ARG A 297 8.25 -12.03 -10.73
CA ARG A 297 7.06 -11.92 -11.59
C ARG A 297 6.77 -10.48 -11.96
N PHE A 298 6.87 -9.56 -11.00
CA PHE A 298 6.64 -8.14 -11.23
C PHE A 298 7.64 -7.59 -12.25
N ARG A 299 8.95 -7.87 -12.07
CA ARG A 299 9.99 -7.46 -13.01
C ARG A 299 9.79 -8.06 -14.40
N ALA A 300 9.44 -9.34 -14.49
CA ALA A 300 9.17 -9.99 -15.79
C ALA A 300 8.03 -9.31 -16.57
N LYS A 301 7.01 -8.79 -15.87
CA LYS A 301 5.86 -8.14 -16.49
C LYS A 301 6.08 -6.65 -16.78
N THR A 302 6.75 -5.94 -15.85
CA THR A 302 6.85 -4.46 -15.91
C THR A 302 8.16 -3.95 -16.48
N GLY A 303 9.20 -4.79 -16.50
CA GLY A 303 10.55 -4.42 -16.94
C GLY A 303 11.40 -3.71 -15.89
N HIS A 304 10.88 -3.50 -14.67
CA HIS A 304 11.60 -2.87 -13.55
C HIS A 304 11.33 -3.60 -12.23
N ASP A 305 12.15 -3.33 -11.22
CA ASP A 305 11.98 -3.94 -9.91
C ASP A 305 10.71 -3.44 -9.21
N ALA A 306 10.10 -4.32 -8.41
CA ALA A 306 9.09 -3.92 -7.44
C ALA A 306 9.76 -3.11 -6.31
N ASN A 307 9.02 -2.16 -5.76
CA ASN A 307 9.39 -1.43 -4.55
C ASN A 307 8.38 -1.70 -3.44
N THR A 308 8.63 -1.16 -2.26
CA THR A 308 7.75 -1.33 -1.09
C THR A 308 6.31 -0.93 -1.38
N PHE A 309 6.05 0.14 -2.12
CA PHE A 309 4.69 0.62 -2.39
C PHE A 309 3.94 -0.31 -3.35
N SER A 310 4.59 -0.77 -4.41
CA SER A 310 3.99 -1.76 -5.33
C SER A 310 3.75 -3.10 -4.63
N ALA A 311 4.65 -3.51 -3.73
CA ALA A 311 4.48 -4.72 -2.92
C ALA A 311 3.31 -4.60 -1.93
N LEU A 312 3.17 -3.46 -1.25
CA LEU A 312 2.05 -3.17 -0.34
C LEU A 312 0.71 -3.06 -1.09
N GLY A 313 0.73 -2.45 -2.28
CA GLY A 313 -0.44 -2.44 -3.17
C GLY A 313 -0.84 -3.86 -3.58
N TYR A 314 0.14 -4.68 -3.95
CA TYR A 314 -0.10 -6.09 -4.28
C TYR A 314 -0.70 -6.86 -3.10
N ASP A 315 -0.10 -6.76 -1.90
CA ASP A 315 -0.60 -7.46 -0.72
C ASP A 315 -2.02 -7.05 -0.36
N SER A 316 -2.29 -5.75 -0.27
CA SER A 316 -3.64 -5.28 0.08
C SER A 316 -4.69 -5.71 -0.95
N GLY A 317 -4.39 -5.63 -2.25
CA GLY A 317 -5.27 -6.11 -3.30
C GLY A 317 -5.47 -7.62 -3.24
N ASN A 318 -4.40 -8.39 -3.06
CA ASN A 318 -4.46 -9.84 -3.02
C ASN A 318 -5.22 -10.37 -1.78
N ILE A 319 -5.00 -9.75 -0.61
CA ILE A 319 -5.75 -10.03 0.62
C ILE A 319 -7.24 -9.80 0.41
N ALA A 320 -7.64 -8.64 -0.13
CA ALA A 320 -9.05 -8.29 -0.29
C ALA A 320 -9.75 -9.18 -1.31
N ILE A 321 -9.10 -9.49 -2.44
CA ILE A 321 -9.64 -10.38 -3.47
C ILE A 321 -9.77 -11.82 -2.94
N GLU A 322 -8.76 -12.34 -2.24
CA GLU A 322 -8.82 -13.67 -1.64
C GLU A 322 -9.87 -13.74 -0.53
N ALA A 323 -9.99 -12.70 0.31
CA ALA A 323 -11.03 -12.63 1.34
C ALA A 323 -12.44 -12.67 0.70
N MET A 324 -12.66 -11.95 -0.39
CA MET A 324 -13.91 -11.99 -1.14
C MET A 324 -14.18 -13.39 -1.71
N LYS A 325 -13.16 -14.04 -2.28
CA LYS A 325 -13.26 -15.41 -2.81
C LYS A 325 -13.62 -16.41 -1.71
N ARG A 326 -12.93 -16.36 -0.55
CA ARG A 326 -13.21 -17.21 0.62
C ARG A 326 -14.60 -16.96 1.21
N ALA A 327 -15.07 -15.72 1.16
CA ALA A 327 -16.44 -15.34 1.56
C ALA A 327 -17.52 -15.93 0.63
N GLY A 328 -17.17 -16.40 -0.56
CA GLY A 328 -18.06 -17.04 -1.54
C GLY A 328 -19.00 -16.06 -2.26
N LYS A 329 -18.91 -14.76 -1.98
CA LYS A 329 -19.74 -13.70 -2.59
C LYS A 329 -19.09 -12.32 -2.48
N PRO A 330 -19.41 -11.39 -3.41
CA PRO A 330 -18.95 -10.01 -3.36
C PRO A 330 -19.84 -9.15 -2.43
N ASP A 331 -19.76 -9.41 -1.14
CA ASP A 331 -20.57 -8.77 -0.10
C ASP A 331 -19.64 -8.21 0.99
N GLY A 332 -19.75 -6.91 1.27
CA GLY A 332 -18.81 -6.22 2.17
C GLY A 332 -18.77 -6.81 3.58
N ALA A 333 -19.91 -7.16 4.16
CA ALA A 333 -19.95 -7.73 5.50
C ALA A 333 -19.36 -9.15 5.56
N ALA A 334 -19.54 -9.95 4.50
CA ALA A 334 -18.93 -11.27 4.40
C ALA A 334 -17.40 -11.16 4.21
N ILE A 335 -16.94 -10.19 3.42
CA ILE A 335 -15.51 -9.92 3.22
C ILE A 335 -14.87 -9.45 4.53
N GLN A 336 -15.51 -8.51 5.25
CA GLN A 336 -15.05 -8.03 6.56
C GLN A 336 -14.84 -9.17 7.57
N LYS A 337 -15.82 -10.08 7.69
CA LYS A 337 -15.70 -11.26 8.56
C LYS A 337 -14.52 -12.14 8.16
N MET A 338 -14.29 -12.32 6.85
CA MET A 338 -13.16 -13.10 6.35
C MET A 338 -11.83 -12.42 6.65
N LEU A 339 -11.72 -11.10 6.52
CA LEU A 339 -10.54 -10.32 6.90
C LEU A 339 -10.21 -10.49 8.40
N ILE A 340 -11.21 -10.48 9.28
CA ILE A 340 -11.00 -10.62 10.72
C ILE A 340 -10.47 -12.01 11.10
N SER A 341 -10.99 -13.08 10.51
CA SER A 341 -10.76 -14.43 11.00
C SER A 341 -10.19 -15.42 9.99
N GLY A 342 -10.35 -15.17 8.71
CA GLY A 342 -10.12 -16.16 7.66
C GLY A 342 -8.82 -16.01 6.88
N MET A 343 -7.93 -15.06 7.23
CA MET A 343 -6.73 -14.76 6.45
C MET A 343 -5.40 -15.08 7.14
N LYS A 344 -5.43 -15.70 8.32
CA LYS A 344 -4.23 -15.96 9.13
C LYS A 344 -3.20 -16.88 8.48
N ASP A 345 -3.60 -17.68 7.51
CA ASP A 345 -2.76 -18.57 6.71
C ASP A 345 -2.30 -17.94 5.39
N PHE A 346 -2.81 -16.76 5.04
CA PHE A 346 -2.54 -16.15 3.75
C PHE A 346 -1.18 -15.45 3.74
N PRO A 347 -0.22 -15.89 2.90
CA PRO A 347 1.14 -15.36 2.93
C PRO A 347 1.22 -13.96 2.32
N LEU A 348 2.09 -13.12 2.88
CA LEU A 348 2.38 -11.77 2.39
C LEU A 348 3.70 -11.73 1.62
N VAL A 349 3.79 -10.82 0.65
CA VAL A 349 5.06 -10.51 -0.03
C VAL A 349 5.90 -9.55 0.81
N CYS A 350 5.25 -8.69 1.59
CA CYS A 350 5.88 -7.78 2.54
C CYS A 350 6.19 -8.47 3.88
N GLY A 351 7.15 -7.90 4.62
CA GLY A 351 7.53 -8.38 5.94
C GLY A 351 8.51 -9.58 5.93
N PRO A 352 8.78 -10.15 7.11
CA PRO A 352 9.72 -11.24 7.26
C PRO A 352 9.22 -12.53 6.62
N ALA A 353 10.11 -13.52 6.47
CA ALA A 353 9.72 -14.85 6.02
C ALA A 353 8.66 -15.45 6.96
N GLY A 354 7.56 -15.95 6.37
CA GLY A 354 6.41 -16.47 7.12
C GLY A 354 5.37 -15.41 7.53
N ALA A 355 5.51 -14.16 7.11
CA ALA A 355 4.48 -13.13 7.30
C ALA A 355 3.15 -13.55 6.65
N THR A 356 2.04 -13.36 7.36
CA THR A 356 0.69 -13.69 6.91
C THR A 356 -0.29 -12.54 7.17
N ALA A 357 -1.43 -12.53 6.50
CA ALA A 357 -2.47 -11.51 6.67
C ALA A 357 -3.26 -11.68 7.99
N ALA A 358 -2.55 -11.68 9.12
CA ALA A 358 -3.13 -11.78 10.45
C ALA A 358 -3.40 -10.39 11.01
N PHE A 359 -4.65 -9.94 10.94
CA PHE A 359 -5.07 -8.68 11.51
C PHE A 359 -5.40 -8.82 13.00
N ASN A 360 -5.06 -7.80 13.80
CA ASN A 360 -5.50 -7.70 15.18
C ASN A 360 -6.99 -7.32 15.26
N ASN A 361 -7.56 -7.24 16.47
CA ASN A 361 -8.98 -6.95 16.68
C ASN A 361 -9.42 -5.54 16.23
N LYS A 362 -8.47 -4.67 15.87
CA LYS A 362 -8.70 -3.34 15.30
C LYS A 362 -8.33 -3.23 13.83
N GLY A 363 -8.03 -4.34 13.14
CA GLY A 363 -7.74 -4.36 11.71
C GLY A 363 -6.31 -3.96 11.33
N GLY A 364 -5.39 -3.83 12.28
CA GLY A 364 -3.97 -3.58 12.01
C GLY A 364 -3.16 -4.87 11.93
N CYS A 365 -2.02 -4.82 11.23
CA CYS A 365 -0.96 -5.83 11.32
C CYS A 365 0.26 -5.25 12.07
N ASP A 366 1.10 -6.13 12.59
CA ASP A 366 2.30 -5.75 13.37
C ASP A 366 3.49 -6.64 12.98
N TRP A 367 4.21 -6.23 11.96
CA TRP A 367 5.45 -6.86 11.51
C TRP A 367 6.62 -5.92 11.73
N PRO A 368 7.83 -6.43 12.08
CA PRO A 368 9.02 -5.58 12.14
C PRO A 368 9.42 -5.10 10.76
N ASP A 369 9.81 -3.83 10.67
CA ASP A 369 10.41 -3.26 9.48
C ASP A 369 11.87 -3.71 9.34
N PHE A 370 12.35 -3.89 8.11
CA PHE A 370 13.78 -3.88 7.81
C PHE A 370 14.30 -2.44 7.82
N ILE A 371 15.58 -2.27 8.04
CA ILE A 371 16.22 -0.99 7.75
C ILE A 371 16.92 -1.10 6.40
N ALA A 372 16.47 -0.33 5.43
CA ALA A 372 17.12 -0.16 4.16
C ALA A 372 18.02 1.08 4.19
N VAL A 373 19.18 0.99 3.52
CA VAL A 373 20.13 2.09 3.36
C VAL A 373 20.41 2.28 1.87
N ILE A 374 20.46 3.53 1.43
CA ILE A 374 20.83 3.85 0.04
C ILE A 374 22.36 3.74 -0.08
N LYS A 375 22.82 2.88 -0.99
CA LYS A 375 24.24 2.69 -1.35
C LYS A 375 24.38 2.66 -2.87
N ASN A 376 25.22 3.52 -3.40
CA ASN A 376 25.43 3.65 -4.86
C ASN A 376 24.10 3.84 -5.61
N GLY A 377 23.21 4.68 -5.07
CA GLY A 377 21.91 4.98 -5.67
C GLY A 377 20.88 3.85 -5.64
N THR A 378 21.11 2.79 -4.87
CA THR A 378 20.18 1.67 -4.69
C THR A 378 19.92 1.39 -3.22
N ARG A 379 18.71 0.90 -2.89
CA ARG A 379 18.41 0.46 -1.53
C ARG A 379 18.93 -0.94 -1.28
N VAL A 380 19.58 -1.13 -0.15
CA VAL A 380 20.03 -2.45 0.35
C VAL A 380 19.56 -2.61 1.80
N ILE A 381 19.19 -3.82 2.18
CA ILE A 381 18.91 -4.15 3.58
C ILE A 381 20.21 -4.02 4.37
N ALA A 382 20.19 -3.26 5.47
CA ALA A 382 21.36 -2.91 6.27
C ALA A 382 21.64 -3.93 7.37
#